data_f133eab087328de68f86b93856bd0fbd
#
_entry.id   f133eab087328de68f86b93856bd0fbd
#
_cell.length_a   1.000
_cell.length_b   1.000
_cell.length_c   1.000
_cell.angle_alpha   90.00
_cell.angle_beta   90.00
_cell.angle_gamma   90.00
#
_symmetry.space_group_name_H-M   'P 1'
#
loop_
_entity.id
_entity.type
_entity.pdbx_description
1 polymer ?
#
loop_
_entity_poly.entity_id
_entity_poly.type
_entity_poly.pdbx_seq_one_letter_code
_entity_poly.pdbx_strand_id
1 'polypeptide(L)'
;LLAAVEANGVTVTQVPHDKDQTDAELALLAAVDMGVSRIVVITKGGGRLDHELGVLAVLQHPKLRSCSVTALWDNAMMHLIHGPSAVTISGTVGSIVGLVAVGGVAEGISTEGLKWSLNAESLTPHSSRGVSNQMVHETATISVQVGSLFVIQSGALDS
;
A
#
# COMPACT_ATOMS: atom_id res chain seq x y z
N LEU A 1 -15.75 -27.14 -6.38
CA LEU A 1 -15.04 -25.93 -6.86
C LEU A 1 -13.54 -26.20 -6.98
N LEU A 2 -12.84 -26.69 -5.93
CA LEU A 2 -11.40 -26.96 -5.94
C LEU A 2 -10.99 -27.91 -7.06
N ALA A 3 -11.62 -29.07 -7.19
CA ALA A 3 -11.34 -30.03 -8.25
C ALA A 3 -11.49 -29.45 -9.67
N ALA A 4 -12.42 -28.51 -9.87
CA ALA A 4 -12.59 -27.86 -11.16
C ALA A 4 -11.48 -26.84 -11.45
N VAL A 5 -10.93 -26.21 -10.42
CA VAL A 5 -9.81 -25.26 -10.54
C VAL A 5 -8.51 -26.03 -10.86
N GLU A 6 -8.25 -27.12 -10.15
CA GLU A 6 -7.10 -28.00 -10.38
C GLU A 6 -7.13 -28.65 -11.76
N ALA A 7 -8.32 -29.10 -12.23
CA ALA A 7 -8.50 -29.65 -13.57
C ALA A 7 -8.16 -28.66 -14.70
N ASN A 8 -8.18 -27.35 -14.42
CA ASN A 8 -7.76 -26.30 -15.35
C ASN A 8 -6.28 -25.90 -15.18
N GLY A 9 -5.49 -26.70 -14.50
CA GLY A 9 -4.04 -26.49 -14.35
C GLY A 9 -3.65 -25.39 -13.35
N VAL A 10 -4.59 -24.96 -12.49
CA VAL A 10 -4.30 -23.98 -11.43
C VAL A 10 -3.71 -24.71 -10.23
N THR A 11 -2.56 -24.25 -9.76
CA THR A 11 -1.98 -24.74 -8.51
C THR A 11 -2.79 -24.23 -7.32
N VAL A 12 -3.27 -25.16 -6.50
CA VAL A 12 -4.02 -24.85 -5.27
C VAL A 12 -3.16 -25.22 -4.07
N THR A 13 -2.91 -24.23 -3.21
CA THR A 13 -2.24 -24.45 -1.93
C THR A 13 -3.30 -24.45 -0.82
N GLN A 14 -3.48 -25.60 -0.18
CA GLN A 14 -4.35 -25.73 0.98
C GLN A 14 -3.52 -25.57 2.25
N VAL A 15 -4.03 -24.75 3.17
CA VAL A 15 -3.41 -24.52 4.47
C VAL A 15 -4.36 -24.96 5.59
N PRO A 16 -3.87 -25.37 6.76
CA PRO A 16 -4.73 -25.73 7.89
C PRO A 16 -5.68 -24.57 8.25
N HIS A 17 -6.87 -24.91 8.70
CA HIS A 17 -7.83 -23.91 9.20
C HIS A 17 -7.34 -23.25 10.48
N ASP A 18 -6.71 -24.05 11.35
CA ASP A 18 -6.09 -23.60 12.61
C ASP A 18 -4.63 -23.21 12.32
N LYS A 19 -4.39 -21.92 12.15
CA LYS A 19 -3.10 -21.30 11.84
C LYS A 19 -3.03 -19.87 12.36
N ASP A 20 -1.85 -19.39 12.61
CA ASP A 20 -1.62 -18.02 13.13
C ASP A 20 -1.77 -16.94 12.07
N GLN A 21 -1.45 -17.24 10.80
CA GLN A 21 -1.49 -16.27 9.70
C GLN A 21 -2.87 -16.19 9.05
N THR A 22 -3.21 -15.00 8.58
CA THR A 22 -4.37 -14.81 7.70
C THR A 22 -4.09 -15.33 6.29
N ASP A 23 -5.14 -15.64 5.54
CA ASP A 23 -5.00 -16.04 4.13
C ASP A 23 -4.34 -14.95 3.27
N ALA A 24 -4.61 -13.67 3.59
CA ALA A 24 -3.97 -12.53 2.93
C ALA A 24 -2.45 -12.51 3.15
N GLU A 25 -1.99 -12.76 4.39
CA GLU A 25 -0.56 -12.86 4.69
C GLU A 25 0.09 -14.00 3.93
N LEU A 26 -0.50 -15.19 3.98
CA LEU A 26 0.04 -16.35 3.29
C LEU A 26 0.10 -16.14 1.76
N ALA A 27 -0.94 -15.54 1.18
CA ALA A 27 -0.96 -15.24 -0.25
C ALA A 27 0.13 -14.23 -0.67
N LEU A 28 0.33 -13.17 0.12
CA LEU A 28 1.37 -12.16 -0.12
C LEU A 28 2.77 -12.77 -0.02
N LEU A 29 3.03 -13.59 1.01
CA LEU A 29 4.32 -14.25 1.19
C LEU A 29 4.58 -15.28 0.09
N ALA A 30 3.58 -16.05 -0.31
CA ALA A 30 3.69 -16.97 -1.44
C ALA A 30 4.03 -16.24 -2.75
N ALA A 31 3.42 -15.08 -3.01
CA ALA A 31 3.75 -14.26 -4.18
C ALA A 31 5.22 -13.80 -4.16
N VAL A 32 5.73 -13.38 -3.00
CA VAL A 32 7.16 -13.02 -2.84
C VAL A 32 8.06 -14.24 -3.11
N ASP A 33 7.72 -15.40 -2.54
CA ASP A 33 8.51 -16.63 -2.72
C ASP A 33 8.49 -17.12 -4.18
N MET A 34 7.50 -16.74 -4.98
CA MET A 34 7.44 -16.92 -6.44
C MET A 34 8.35 -15.95 -7.21
N GLY A 35 8.99 -15.00 -6.55
CA GLY A 35 9.93 -14.04 -7.15
C GLY A 35 9.26 -12.88 -7.91
N VAL A 36 8.00 -12.55 -7.60
CA VAL A 36 7.33 -11.40 -8.23
C VAL A 36 7.94 -10.09 -7.74
N SER A 37 8.03 -9.11 -8.63
CA SER A 37 8.54 -7.76 -8.31
C SER A 37 7.42 -6.75 -8.08
N ARG A 38 6.18 -7.08 -8.43
CA ARG A 38 5.01 -6.21 -8.28
C ARG A 38 3.82 -6.99 -7.75
N ILE A 39 3.17 -6.43 -6.73
CA ILE A 39 1.98 -7.01 -6.09
C ILE A 39 0.88 -5.95 -6.12
N VAL A 40 -0.30 -6.35 -6.57
CA VAL A 40 -1.52 -5.57 -6.47
C VAL A 40 -2.49 -6.30 -5.56
N VAL A 41 -2.86 -5.66 -4.46
CA VAL A 41 -3.87 -6.15 -3.51
C VAL A 41 -5.19 -5.48 -3.81
N ILE A 42 -6.25 -6.24 -4.00
CA ILE A 42 -7.59 -5.71 -4.27
C ILE A 42 -8.50 -6.09 -3.10
N THR A 43 -9.07 -5.10 -2.45
CA THR A 43 -10.01 -5.29 -1.34
C THR A 43 -11.11 -4.25 -1.38
N LYS A 44 -12.33 -4.67 -1.04
CA LYS A 44 -13.45 -3.75 -0.95
C LYS A 44 -13.41 -2.87 0.31
N GLY A 45 -12.68 -3.31 1.35
CA GLY A 45 -12.78 -2.68 2.68
C GLY A 45 -14.17 -2.87 3.32
N GLY A 46 -14.43 -2.20 4.43
CA GLY A 46 -15.75 -2.17 5.10
C GLY A 46 -16.15 -3.49 5.78
N GLY A 47 -15.22 -4.39 5.99
CA GLY A 47 -15.42 -5.65 6.68
C GLY A 47 -15.14 -5.58 8.18
N ARG A 48 -14.60 -6.64 8.74
CA ARG A 48 -14.14 -6.67 10.13
C ARG A 48 -12.92 -5.77 10.29
N LEU A 49 -12.96 -4.82 11.20
CA LEU A 49 -11.89 -3.84 11.42
C LEU A 49 -10.54 -4.50 11.77
N ASP A 50 -10.55 -5.57 12.57
CA ASP A 50 -9.33 -6.32 12.91
C ASP A 50 -8.68 -6.95 11.66
N HIS A 51 -9.47 -7.44 10.70
CA HIS A 51 -8.97 -7.95 9.43
C HIS A 51 -8.38 -6.83 8.55
N GLU A 52 -9.02 -5.67 8.50
CA GLU A 52 -8.51 -4.52 7.75
C GLU A 52 -7.18 -4.03 8.32
N LEU A 53 -7.11 -3.85 9.64
CA LEU A 53 -5.87 -3.50 10.32
C LEU A 53 -4.79 -4.59 10.13
N GLY A 54 -5.17 -5.86 10.14
CA GLY A 54 -4.29 -6.99 9.85
C GLY A 54 -3.69 -6.92 8.45
N VAL A 55 -4.50 -6.65 7.43
CA VAL A 55 -4.01 -6.47 6.04
C VAL A 55 -3.04 -5.29 5.97
N LEU A 56 -3.37 -4.13 6.55
CA LEU A 56 -2.48 -2.97 6.58
C LEU A 56 -1.16 -3.27 7.30
N ALA A 57 -1.18 -4.08 8.35
CA ALA A 57 0.03 -4.53 9.03
C ALA A 57 0.86 -5.46 8.15
N VAL A 58 0.22 -6.43 7.48
CA VAL A 58 0.90 -7.39 6.60
C VAL A 58 1.52 -6.71 5.39
N LEU A 59 0.92 -5.65 4.84
CA LEU A 59 1.51 -4.86 3.76
C LEU A 59 2.89 -4.28 4.14
N GLN A 60 3.17 -4.11 5.43
CA GLN A 60 4.46 -3.63 5.94
C GLN A 60 5.47 -4.77 6.19
N HIS A 61 5.13 -6.02 5.87
CA HIS A 61 5.98 -7.18 6.15
C HIS A 61 7.36 -7.02 5.47
N PRO A 62 8.49 -7.28 6.18
CA PRO A 62 9.84 -7.03 5.66
C PRO A 62 10.14 -7.71 4.31
N LYS A 63 9.58 -8.89 4.05
CA LYS A 63 9.74 -9.60 2.77
C LYS A 63 9.14 -8.84 1.58
N LEU A 64 8.13 -7.97 1.81
CA LEU A 64 7.51 -7.18 0.74
C LEU A 64 8.36 -5.98 0.30
N ARG A 65 9.43 -5.64 1.01
CA ARG A 65 10.31 -4.51 0.68
C ARG A 65 10.99 -4.64 -0.67
N SER A 66 11.15 -5.85 -1.19
CA SER A 66 11.68 -6.11 -2.52
C SER A 66 10.66 -5.94 -3.65
N CYS A 67 9.40 -5.76 -3.31
CA CYS A 67 8.29 -5.64 -4.24
C CYS A 67 7.72 -4.22 -4.27
N SER A 68 7.26 -3.78 -5.43
CA SER A 68 6.35 -2.65 -5.54
C SER A 68 4.95 -3.11 -5.13
N VAL A 69 4.41 -2.55 -4.06
CA VAL A 69 3.10 -2.93 -3.52
C VAL A 69 2.11 -1.79 -3.73
N THR A 70 1.02 -2.10 -4.40
CA THR A 70 -0.14 -1.20 -4.57
C THR A 70 -1.38 -1.90 -4.04
N ALA A 71 -2.18 -1.22 -3.25
CA ALA A 71 -3.48 -1.70 -2.82
C ALA A 71 -4.59 -0.85 -3.44
N LEU A 72 -5.56 -1.51 -4.06
CA LEU A 72 -6.84 -0.93 -4.46
C LEU A 72 -7.82 -1.23 -3.32
N TRP A 73 -8.16 -0.20 -2.56
CA TRP A 73 -8.94 -0.33 -1.33
C TRP A 73 -10.23 0.48 -1.44
N ASP A 74 -11.35 -0.21 -1.68
CA ASP A 74 -12.62 0.42 -2.05
C ASP A 74 -12.41 1.33 -3.28
N ASN A 75 -12.58 2.65 -3.13
CA ASN A 75 -12.33 3.65 -4.17
C ASN A 75 -10.96 4.34 -4.07
N ALA A 76 -10.11 3.89 -3.15
CA ALA A 76 -8.76 4.46 -2.97
C ALA A 76 -7.67 3.60 -3.61
N MET A 77 -6.63 4.25 -4.11
CA MET A 77 -5.38 3.62 -4.50
C MET A 77 -4.30 3.97 -3.48
N MET A 78 -3.64 2.96 -2.95
CA MET A 78 -2.58 3.12 -1.95
C MET A 78 -1.29 2.47 -2.45
N HIS A 79 -0.21 3.25 -2.47
CA HIS A 79 1.15 2.77 -2.74
C HIS A 79 1.91 2.68 -1.43
N LEU A 80 2.60 1.57 -1.21
CA LEU A 80 3.56 1.45 -0.13
C LEU A 80 4.96 1.69 -0.70
N ILE A 81 5.66 2.66 -0.16
CA ILE A 81 7.05 2.95 -0.50
C ILE A 81 7.96 2.79 0.72
N HIS A 82 9.15 2.24 0.49
CA HIS A 82 10.19 2.05 1.49
C HIS A 82 11.43 2.86 1.08
N GLY A 83 11.97 3.64 2.00
CA GLY A 83 13.15 4.44 1.73
C GLY A 83 14.45 3.61 1.56
N PRO A 84 15.39 4.06 0.70
CA PRO A 84 15.27 5.21 -0.19
C PRO A 84 14.44 4.88 -1.45
N SER A 85 13.36 5.61 -1.70
CA SER A 85 12.48 5.36 -2.84
C SER A 85 11.60 6.58 -3.15
N ALA A 86 10.96 6.55 -4.32
CA ALA A 86 9.96 7.53 -4.71
C ALA A 86 8.83 6.86 -5.50
N VAL A 87 7.66 7.49 -5.49
CA VAL A 87 6.53 7.16 -6.36
C VAL A 87 6.00 8.43 -7.01
N THR A 88 5.68 8.32 -8.29
CA THR A 88 4.91 9.34 -9.01
C THR A 88 3.48 8.85 -9.19
N ILE A 89 2.54 9.65 -8.75
CA ILE A 89 1.11 9.40 -8.85
C ILE A 89 0.49 10.35 -9.87
N SER A 90 -0.58 9.91 -10.52
CA SER A 90 -1.36 10.73 -11.47
C SER A 90 -2.79 10.89 -10.97
N GLY A 91 -3.38 12.04 -11.23
CA GLY A 91 -4.76 12.34 -10.84
C GLY A 91 -5.19 13.72 -11.35
N THR A 92 -6.40 14.14 -10.99
CA THR A 92 -6.90 15.47 -11.32
C THR A 92 -6.44 16.48 -10.28
N VAL A 93 -6.28 17.76 -10.68
CA VAL A 93 -6.01 18.86 -9.73
C VAL A 93 -7.13 18.92 -8.69
N GLY A 94 -6.75 19.00 -7.43
CA GLY A 94 -7.68 18.96 -6.30
C GLY A 94 -7.90 17.56 -5.70
N SER A 95 -7.45 16.48 -6.37
CA SER A 95 -7.53 15.12 -5.81
C SER A 95 -6.83 15.04 -4.46
N ILE A 96 -7.44 14.31 -3.53
CA ILE A 96 -6.94 14.17 -2.17
C ILE A 96 -5.85 13.11 -2.11
N VAL A 97 -4.74 13.47 -1.48
CA VAL A 97 -3.60 12.57 -1.23
C VAL A 97 -3.27 12.54 0.24
N GLY A 98 -3.25 11.34 0.82
CA GLY A 98 -2.81 11.08 2.19
C GLY A 98 -1.40 10.52 2.22
N LEU A 99 -0.57 11.01 3.15
CA LEU A 99 0.76 10.48 3.44
C LEU A 99 0.77 9.97 4.89
N VAL A 100 0.97 8.68 5.09
CA VAL A 100 0.92 8.06 6.42
C VAL A 100 2.20 7.27 6.66
N ALA A 101 2.99 7.69 7.65
CA ALA A 101 4.16 6.93 8.09
C ALA A 101 3.72 5.64 8.78
N VAL A 102 4.37 4.52 8.46
CA VAL A 102 4.00 3.20 8.95
C VAL A 102 5.22 2.39 9.39
N GLY A 103 5.05 1.60 10.44
CA GLY A 103 6.12 0.77 11.00
C GLY A 103 7.22 1.55 11.74
N GLY A 104 7.15 2.88 11.78
CA GLY A 104 8.12 3.76 12.40
C GLY A 104 8.12 5.16 11.78
N VAL A 105 9.07 5.99 12.16
CA VAL A 105 9.26 7.32 11.58
C VAL A 105 9.70 7.19 10.13
N ALA A 106 9.07 7.96 9.24
CA ALA A 106 9.52 8.13 7.87
C ALA A 106 10.26 9.48 7.76
N GLU A 107 11.51 9.45 7.28
CA GLU A 107 12.41 10.60 7.28
C GLU A 107 12.84 10.99 5.87
N GLY A 108 13.21 12.27 5.71
CA GLY A 108 13.65 12.81 4.42
C GLY A 108 12.56 12.76 3.37
N ILE A 109 11.31 13.02 3.77
CA ILE A 109 10.18 13.03 2.85
C ILE A 109 10.20 14.35 2.08
N SER A 110 10.18 14.26 0.76
CA SER A 110 10.01 15.41 -0.13
C SER A 110 8.86 15.16 -1.08
N THR A 111 8.10 16.21 -1.38
CA THR A 111 6.94 16.10 -2.27
C THR A 111 6.94 17.24 -3.30
N GLU A 112 6.58 16.89 -4.54
CA GLU A 112 6.31 17.83 -5.62
C GLU A 112 4.89 17.62 -6.14
N GLY A 113 4.25 18.67 -6.62
CA GLY A 113 2.88 18.59 -7.14
C GLY A 113 1.79 18.51 -6.11
N LEU A 114 2.11 18.67 -4.81
CA LEU A 114 1.17 18.74 -3.71
C LEU A 114 1.09 20.15 -3.11
N LYS A 115 -0.10 20.54 -2.64
CA LYS A 115 -0.40 21.87 -2.09
C LYS A 115 0.40 22.20 -0.83
N TRP A 116 0.51 21.24 0.07
CA TRP A 116 1.34 21.33 1.26
C TRP A 116 2.57 20.46 1.06
N SER A 117 3.58 21.05 0.40
CA SER A 117 4.82 20.35 0.10
C SER A 117 5.63 20.06 1.37
N LEU A 118 6.30 18.92 1.36
CA LEU A 118 7.31 18.56 2.34
C LEU A 118 8.69 18.71 1.68
N ASN A 119 9.69 19.15 2.43
CA ASN A 119 11.05 19.32 1.97
C ASN A 119 12.02 18.69 2.97
N ALA A 120 12.41 17.44 2.71
CA ALA A 120 13.25 16.61 3.57
C ALA A 120 12.74 16.50 5.03
N GLU A 121 11.41 16.48 5.19
CA GLU A 121 10.77 16.46 6.51
C GLU A 121 10.48 15.04 6.99
N SER A 122 10.06 14.90 8.25
CA SER A 122 9.71 13.62 8.85
C SER A 122 8.22 13.56 9.18
N LEU A 123 7.64 12.38 9.00
CA LEU A 123 6.31 12.03 9.49
C LEU A 123 6.42 10.88 10.50
N THR A 124 5.58 10.94 11.54
CA THR A 124 5.53 9.91 12.57
C THR A 124 4.21 9.14 12.50
N PRO A 125 4.18 7.84 12.87
CA PRO A 125 2.98 7.02 12.74
C PRO A 125 1.83 7.43 13.67
N HIS A 126 2.07 8.30 14.63
CA HIS A 126 1.07 8.83 15.57
C HIS A 126 0.67 10.27 15.25
N SER A 127 0.95 10.74 14.02
CA SER A 127 0.60 12.07 13.55
C SER A 127 -0.28 12.00 12.31
N SER A 128 -1.31 12.85 12.24
CA SER A 128 -2.15 13.01 11.05
C SER A 128 -1.65 14.09 10.09
N ARG A 129 -0.44 14.63 10.28
CA ARG A 129 0.11 15.77 9.52
C ARG A 129 0.10 15.56 8.00
N GLY A 130 0.31 14.35 7.51
CA GLY A 130 0.33 14.04 6.07
C GLY A 130 -1.05 13.80 5.43
N VAL A 131 -2.12 13.83 6.22
CA VAL A 131 -3.46 13.50 5.75
C VAL A 131 -4.12 14.70 5.06
N SER A 132 -4.95 14.42 4.05
CA SER A 132 -5.77 15.41 3.32
C SER A 132 -4.97 16.46 2.55
N ASN A 133 -3.80 16.11 2.03
CA ASN A 133 -3.11 16.94 1.04
C ASN A 133 -3.87 16.94 -0.29
N GLN A 134 -3.52 17.82 -1.21
CA GLN A 134 -4.21 17.99 -2.50
C GLN A 134 -3.20 18.07 -3.64
N MET A 135 -3.51 17.45 -4.76
CA MET A 135 -2.76 17.62 -5.99
C MET A 135 -2.97 19.04 -6.56
N VAL A 136 -1.89 19.70 -6.94
CA VAL A 136 -1.91 21.02 -7.63
C VAL A 136 -1.52 20.90 -9.09
N HIS A 137 -1.06 19.72 -9.52
CA HIS A 137 -0.79 19.33 -10.90
C HIS A 137 -1.40 17.95 -11.16
N GLU A 138 -1.48 17.52 -12.43
CA GLU A 138 -1.97 16.19 -12.82
C GLU A 138 -1.03 15.05 -12.38
N THR A 139 0.18 15.39 -11.96
CA THR A 139 1.14 14.44 -11.38
C THR A 139 1.70 15.00 -10.08
N ALA A 140 1.99 14.10 -9.14
CA ALA A 140 2.72 14.43 -7.93
C ALA A 140 3.78 13.35 -7.66
N THR A 141 4.95 13.78 -7.18
CA THR A 141 6.04 12.87 -6.81
C THR A 141 6.27 12.94 -5.31
N ILE A 142 6.33 11.80 -4.68
CA ILE A 142 6.58 11.64 -3.25
C ILE A 142 7.82 10.76 -3.08
N SER A 143 8.81 11.25 -2.37
CA SER A 143 10.03 10.50 -2.04
C SER A 143 10.20 10.37 -0.53
N VAL A 144 10.86 9.30 -0.09
CA VAL A 144 11.23 9.05 1.30
C VAL A 144 12.64 8.48 1.34
N GLN A 145 13.47 8.93 2.29
CA GLN A 145 14.86 8.46 2.44
C GLN A 145 14.97 7.28 3.40
N VAL A 146 14.27 7.33 4.52
CA VAL A 146 14.29 6.29 5.56
C VAL A 146 12.87 5.99 6.03
N GLY A 147 12.59 4.74 6.37
CA GLY A 147 11.28 4.31 6.86
C GLY A 147 10.33 3.92 5.75
N SER A 148 9.05 3.89 6.07
CA SER A 148 7.99 3.45 5.15
C SER A 148 6.80 4.41 5.16
N LEU A 149 6.20 4.60 4.00
CA LEU A 149 5.11 5.55 3.80
C LEU A 149 4.00 4.91 2.96
N PHE A 150 2.76 5.00 3.42
CA PHE A 150 1.60 4.85 2.55
C PHE A 150 1.32 6.17 1.85
N VAL A 151 1.22 6.13 0.53
CA VAL A 151 0.75 7.22 -0.33
C VAL A 151 -0.63 6.83 -0.82
N ILE A 152 -1.66 7.54 -0.39
CA ILE A 152 -3.06 7.17 -0.56
C ILE A 152 -3.76 8.23 -1.40
N GLN A 153 -4.30 7.83 -2.55
CA GLN A 153 -5.16 8.65 -3.39
C GLN A 153 -6.62 8.25 -3.13
N SER A 154 -7.39 9.13 -2.48
CA SER A 154 -8.80 8.90 -2.22
C SER A 154 -9.63 9.23 -3.46
N GLY A 155 -10.64 8.40 -3.77
CA GLY A 155 -11.50 8.58 -4.95
C GLY A 155 -10.79 8.32 -6.29
N ALA A 156 -9.62 7.68 -6.29
CA ALA A 156 -8.85 7.42 -7.51
C ALA A 156 -9.53 6.43 -8.47
N LEU A 157 -10.50 5.67 -7.98
CA LEU A 157 -11.22 4.63 -8.73
C LEU A 157 -12.67 5.02 -9.05
N ASP A 158 -13.07 6.26 -8.77
CA ASP A 158 -14.44 6.76 -9.01
C ASP A 158 -14.65 7.32 -10.43
N SER A 159 -13.69 7.17 -11.34
CA SER A 159 -13.70 7.71 -12.73
C SER A 159 -14.08 6.67 -13.77
#